data_73d261fe722ae379ea2a17d6788eca51
#
_entry.id   73d261fe722ae379ea2a17d6788eca51
#
_cell.length_a   1.000
_cell.length_b   1.000
_cell.length_c   1.000
_cell.angle_alpha   90.00
_cell.angle_beta   90.00
_cell.angle_gamma   90.00
#
_symmetry.space_group_name_H-M   'P 1'
#
loop_
_entity.id
_entity.type
_entity.pdbx_description
1 polymer ?
#
loop_
_entity_poly.entity_id
_entity_poly.type
_entity_poly.pdbx_seq_one_letter_code
_entity_poly.pdbx_strand_id
1 'polypeptide(L)'
;MQIIKEVCVDSLIDAICAQKNGADRIELCSRLDLDGLTPEKELIKKTISKLQIPIRVMIRPHGNGFVYKQSHLKAMIDSIEFCKSLNVDGVVLGCLDSENNLDFTQISKLASIAKPLKVIVHKAIDYSNSVIGSFEKIIQDPNINGVLT
;
A
#
# COMPACT_ATOMS: atom_id res chain seq x y z
N MET A 1 11.07 4.57 22.56
CA MET A 1 10.58 4.38 21.16
C MET A 1 9.55 3.26 21.19
N GLN A 2 8.34 3.49 20.73
CA GLN A 2 7.31 2.46 20.67
C GLN A 2 7.47 1.68 19.36
N ILE A 3 7.57 0.36 19.44
CA ILE A 3 7.58 -0.54 18.29
C ILE A 3 6.13 -0.79 17.88
N ILE A 4 5.79 -0.56 16.61
CA ILE A 4 4.48 -0.85 16.05
C ILE A 4 4.57 -2.18 15.29
N LYS A 5 3.73 -3.14 15.68
CA LYS A 5 3.59 -4.44 15.00
C LYS A 5 2.53 -4.34 13.92
N GLU A 6 2.97 -4.26 12.68
CA GLU A 6 2.09 -4.32 11.50
C GLU A 6 2.07 -5.75 10.94
N VAL A 7 0.88 -6.28 10.69
CA VAL A 7 0.70 -7.64 10.17
C VAL A 7 0.01 -7.57 8.80
N CYS A 8 0.66 -8.16 7.79
CA CYS A 8 0.11 -8.29 6.44
C CYS A 8 -0.82 -9.51 6.37
N VAL A 9 -2.04 -9.32 5.90
CA VAL A 9 -3.08 -10.37 5.81
C VAL A 9 -3.89 -10.23 4.52
N ASP A 10 -4.49 -11.34 4.08
CA ASP A 10 -5.37 -11.35 2.90
C ASP A 10 -6.77 -11.94 3.17
N SER A 11 -7.11 -12.11 4.43
CA SER A 11 -8.44 -12.55 4.85
C SER A 11 -8.96 -11.79 6.08
N LEU A 12 -10.28 -11.71 6.22
CA LEU A 12 -10.92 -11.16 7.40
C LEU A 12 -10.59 -11.97 8.66
N ILE A 13 -10.48 -13.29 8.55
CA ILE A 13 -10.20 -14.18 9.67
C ILE A 13 -8.80 -13.88 10.21
N ASP A 14 -7.81 -13.78 9.33
CA ASP A 14 -6.43 -13.48 9.72
C ASP A 14 -6.29 -12.06 10.28
N ALA A 15 -7.02 -11.09 9.73
CA ALA A 15 -7.07 -9.73 10.27
C ALA A 15 -7.59 -9.71 11.72
N ILE A 16 -8.69 -10.41 11.99
CA ILE A 16 -9.24 -10.54 13.34
C ILE A 16 -8.26 -11.28 14.27
N CYS A 17 -7.65 -12.35 13.78
CA CYS A 17 -6.66 -13.11 14.53
C CYS A 17 -5.44 -12.25 14.90
N ALA A 18 -4.91 -11.50 13.94
CA ALA A 18 -3.78 -10.61 14.16
C ALA A 18 -4.09 -9.55 15.24
N GLN A 19 -5.26 -8.89 15.16
CA GLN A 19 -5.69 -7.93 16.19
C GLN A 19 -5.78 -8.58 17.58
N LYS A 20 -6.40 -9.76 17.69
CA LYS A 20 -6.54 -10.50 18.95
C LYS A 20 -5.18 -10.89 19.58
N ASN A 21 -4.16 -11.08 18.75
CA ASN A 21 -2.81 -11.44 19.16
C ASN A 21 -1.85 -10.24 19.26
N GLY A 22 -2.40 -9.03 19.30
CA GLY A 22 -1.66 -7.82 19.65
C GLY A 22 -0.95 -7.14 18.47
N ALA A 23 -1.48 -7.28 17.24
CA ALA A 23 -1.09 -6.40 16.16
C ALA A 23 -1.55 -4.98 16.45
N ASP A 24 -0.69 -4.01 16.18
CA ASP A 24 -1.01 -2.58 16.35
C ASP A 24 -1.62 -1.98 15.07
N ARG A 25 -1.44 -2.64 13.92
CA ARG A 25 -1.96 -2.24 12.61
C ARG A 25 -2.01 -3.43 11.66
N ILE A 26 -2.88 -3.36 10.67
CA ILE A 26 -3.01 -4.34 9.58
C ILE A 26 -2.60 -3.68 8.25
N GLU A 27 -1.86 -4.42 7.45
CA GLU A 27 -1.75 -4.20 6.01
C GLU A 27 -2.66 -5.22 5.31
N LEU A 28 -3.75 -4.74 4.73
CA LEU A 28 -4.74 -5.58 4.08
C LEU A 28 -4.44 -5.73 2.59
N CYS A 29 -4.24 -6.95 2.16
CA CYS A 29 -3.98 -7.35 0.80
C CYS A 29 -5.05 -8.31 0.28
N SER A 30 -4.91 -8.76 -0.94
CA SER A 30 -5.38 -10.03 -1.46
C SER A 30 -4.18 -10.77 -2.08
N ARG A 31 -4.32 -12.07 -2.33
CA ARG A 31 -3.32 -12.86 -3.04
C ARG A 31 -1.89 -12.67 -2.50
N LEU A 32 -1.67 -12.99 -1.24
CA LEU A 32 -0.32 -13.00 -0.65
C LEU A 32 0.64 -13.97 -1.35
N ASP A 33 0.09 -15.00 -2.01
CA ASP A 33 0.83 -15.89 -2.91
C ASP A 33 1.46 -15.17 -4.12
N LEU A 34 0.95 -14.00 -4.48
CA LEU A 34 1.47 -13.08 -5.50
C LEU A 34 2.13 -11.83 -4.89
N ASP A 35 2.59 -11.93 -3.64
CA ASP A 35 3.17 -10.81 -2.89
C ASP A 35 2.20 -9.65 -2.57
N GLY A 36 0.92 -9.94 -2.52
CA GLY A 36 -0.11 -8.98 -2.18
C GLY A 36 -0.61 -8.13 -3.35
N LEU A 37 -1.90 -8.19 -3.59
CA LEU A 37 -2.61 -7.35 -4.57
C LEU A 37 -3.66 -6.49 -3.86
N THR A 38 -4.26 -5.56 -4.60
CA THR A 38 -5.39 -4.76 -4.10
C THR A 38 -6.55 -5.68 -3.70
N PRO A 39 -7.04 -5.60 -2.45
CA PRO A 39 -8.17 -6.40 -2.01
C PRO A 39 -9.49 -5.90 -2.62
N GLU A 40 -10.46 -6.80 -2.70
CA GLU A 40 -11.80 -6.43 -3.13
C GLU A 40 -12.47 -5.46 -2.15
N LYS A 41 -13.31 -4.58 -2.67
CA LYS A 41 -14.01 -3.54 -1.89
C LYS A 41 -14.80 -4.10 -0.71
N GLU A 42 -15.43 -5.26 -0.90
CA GLU A 42 -16.19 -5.92 0.16
C GLU A 42 -15.31 -6.43 1.31
N LEU A 43 -14.12 -6.94 1.00
CA LEU A 43 -13.16 -7.34 2.03
C LEU A 43 -12.70 -6.13 2.84
N ILE A 44 -12.38 -5.01 2.17
CA ILE A 44 -11.99 -3.76 2.84
C ILE A 44 -13.09 -3.30 3.80
N LYS A 45 -14.34 -3.18 3.34
CA LYS A 45 -15.49 -2.77 4.17
C LYS A 45 -15.68 -3.67 5.38
N LYS A 46 -15.69 -4.99 5.16
CA LYS A 46 -15.87 -5.98 6.24
C LYS A 46 -14.76 -5.88 7.27
N THR A 47 -13.51 -5.72 6.83
CA THR A 47 -12.37 -5.60 7.73
C THR A 47 -12.47 -4.34 8.59
N ILE A 48 -12.77 -3.19 7.99
CA ILE A 48 -12.96 -1.92 8.72
C ILE A 48 -14.10 -2.05 9.74
N SER A 49 -15.19 -2.73 9.41
CA SER A 49 -16.34 -2.90 10.33
C SER A 49 -16.04 -3.78 11.54
N LYS A 50 -14.99 -4.60 11.50
CA LYS A 50 -14.69 -5.59 12.53
C LYS A 50 -13.45 -5.27 13.36
N LEU A 51 -12.52 -4.48 12.84
CA LEU A 51 -11.29 -4.14 13.53
C LEU A 51 -11.37 -2.77 14.21
N GLN A 52 -10.62 -2.66 15.32
CA GLN A 52 -10.46 -1.41 16.07
C GLN A 52 -9.08 -0.78 15.85
N ILE A 53 -8.15 -1.50 15.20
CA ILE A 53 -6.81 -1.03 14.91
C ILE A 53 -6.73 -0.44 13.49
N PRO A 54 -5.77 0.46 13.22
CA PRO A 54 -5.58 1.07 11.90
C PRO A 54 -5.39 0.03 10.80
N ILE A 55 -5.91 0.33 9.62
CA ILE A 55 -5.81 -0.52 8.43
C ILE A 55 -5.16 0.27 7.30
N ARG A 56 -4.13 -0.27 6.71
CA ARG A 56 -3.54 0.16 5.44
C ARG A 56 -3.95 -0.81 4.36
N VAL A 57 -4.20 -0.31 3.17
CA VAL A 57 -4.70 -1.12 2.05
C VAL A 57 -3.68 -1.15 0.92
N MET A 58 -3.35 -2.35 0.43
CA MET A 58 -2.49 -2.54 -0.72
C MET A 58 -3.15 -2.01 -1.99
N ILE A 59 -2.44 -1.18 -2.73
CA ILE A 59 -2.83 -0.64 -4.03
C ILE A 59 -1.87 -1.16 -5.10
N ARG A 60 -2.13 -2.38 -5.56
CA ARG A 60 -1.34 -3.09 -6.55
C ARG A 60 -2.28 -3.90 -7.46
N PRO A 61 -2.54 -3.44 -8.69
CA PRO A 61 -3.62 -3.98 -9.53
C PRO A 61 -3.31 -5.36 -10.14
N HIS A 62 -2.04 -5.77 -10.21
CA HIS A 62 -1.64 -7.09 -10.75
C HIS A 62 -0.30 -7.57 -10.19
N GLY A 63 -0.06 -8.89 -10.29
CA GLY A 63 1.16 -9.54 -9.82
C GLY A 63 2.34 -9.54 -10.80
N ASN A 64 2.19 -8.97 -12.00
CA ASN A 64 3.20 -8.98 -13.06
C ASN A 64 4.19 -7.79 -12.94
N GLY A 65 4.91 -7.74 -11.80
CA GLY A 65 5.85 -6.65 -11.53
C GLY A 65 5.17 -5.36 -11.08
N PHE A 66 5.86 -4.23 -11.30
CA PHE A 66 5.47 -2.91 -10.77
C PHE A 66 5.43 -1.82 -11.83
N VAL A 67 5.49 -2.20 -13.12
CA VAL A 67 5.34 -1.28 -14.25
C VAL A 67 3.87 -1.26 -14.68
N TYR A 68 3.26 -0.09 -14.69
CA TYR A 68 1.82 0.06 -14.88
C TYR A 68 1.46 0.82 -16.14
N LYS A 69 0.48 0.29 -16.90
CA LYS A 69 -0.17 0.97 -18.03
C LYS A 69 -1.18 2.00 -17.49
N GLN A 70 -1.63 2.90 -18.36
CA GLN A 70 -2.60 3.94 -17.99
C GLN A 70 -3.90 3.37 -17.38
N SER A 71 -4.38 2.22 -17.87
CA SER A 71 -5.55 1.54 -17.31
C SER A 71 -5.32 1.04 -15.87
N HIS A 72 -4.12 0.56 -15.57
CA HIS A 72 -3.74 0.13 -14.22
C HIS A 72 -3.65 1.33 -13.27
N LEU A 73 -3.05 2.44 -13.72
CA LEU A 73 -2.98 3.67 -12.92
C LEU A 73 -4.38 4.21 -12.60
N LYS A 74 -5.31 4.13 -13.56
CA LYS A 74 -6.71 4.48 -13.31
C LYS A 74 -7.32 3.60 -12.23
N ALA A 75 -7.14 2.28 -12.30
CA ALA A 75 -7.64 1.35 -11.29
C ALA A 75 -7.02 1.61 -9.90
N MET A 76 -5.74 2.01 -9.84
CA MET A 76 -5.09 2.41 -8.60
C MET A 76 -5.73 3.67 -8.02
N ILE A 77 -5.99 4.69 -8.84
CA ILE A 77 -6.67 5.93 -8.43
C ILE A 77 -8.08 5.62 -7.90
N ASP A 78 -8.85 4.82 -8.62
CA ASP A 78 -10.21 4.42 -8.20
C ASP A 78 -10.19 3.69 -6.84
N SER A 79 -9.17 2.86 -6.61
CA SER A 79 -8.98 2.14 -5.34
C SER A 79 -8.56 3.09 -4.21
N ILE A 80 -7.69 4.07 -4.48
CA ILE A 80 -7.30 5.10 -3.51
C ILE A 80 -8.51 5.95 -3.10
N GLU A 81 -9.29 6.43 -4.07
CA GLU A 81 -10.50 7.23 -3.78
C GLU A 81 -11.52 6.42 -2.96
N PHE A 82 -11.67 5.13 -3.24
CA PHE A 82 -12.49 4.26 -2.43
C PHE A 82 -11.97 4.14 -0.98
N CYS A 83 -10.68 3.95 -0.79
CA CYS A 83 -10.05 3.91 0.54
C CYS A 83 -10.24 5.24 1.30
N LYS A 84 -10.14 6.38 0.61
CA LYS A 84 -10.42 7.70 1.18
C LYS A 84 -11.85 7.81 1.68
N SER A 85 -12.82 7.33 0.90
CA SER A 85 -14.24 7.37 1.30
C SER A 85 -14.53 6.58 2.57
N LEU A 86 -13.68 5.62 2.93
CA LEU A 86 -13.77 4.78 4.11
C LEU A 86 -12.87 5.24 5.27
N ASN A 87 -12.08 6.30 5.10
CA ASN A 87 -11.14 6.83 6.09
C ASN A 87 -10.18 5.77 6.66
N VAL A 88 -9.59 4.92 5.81
CA VAL A 88 -8.52 3.99 6.23
C VAL A 88 -7.30 4.75 6.72
N ASP A 89 -6.39 4.12 7.49
CA ASP A 89 -5.16 4.78 7.98
C ASP A 89 -4.23 5.18 6.83
N GLY A 90 -4.15 4.36 5.79
CA GLY A 90 -3.26 4.63 4.67
C GLY A 90 -3.40 3.64 3.52
N VAL A 91 -2.58 3.87 2.52
CA VAL A 91 -2.44 3.00 1.34
C VAL A 91 -0.98 2.62 1.13
N VAL A 92 -0.75 1.44 0.57
CA VAL A 92 0.58 0.89 0.29
C VAL A 92 0.70 0.71 -1.21
N LEU A 93 1.64 1.38 -1.85
CA LEU A 93 1.80 1.41 -3.30
C LEU A 93 3.26 1.55 -3.72
N GLY A 94 3.55 1.35 -5.01
CA GLY A 94 4.88 1.57 -5.58
C GLY A 94 4.86 1.30 -7.07
N CYS A 95 5.64 2.06 -7.83
CA CYS A 95 5.73 1.97 -9.28
C CYS A 95 7.18 1.94 -9.73
N LEU A 96 7.47 1.14 -10.77
CA LEU A 96 8.72 1.20 -11.52
C LEU A 96 8.42 1.69 -12.95
N ASP A 97 9.40 2.31 -13.57
CA ASP A 97 9.40 2.58 -15.00
C ASP A 97 9.87 1.37 -15.82
N SER A 98 9.85 1.48 -17.15
CA SER A 98 10.28 0.41 -18.06
C SER A 98 11.77 0.06 -17.97
N GLU A 99 12.57 0.91 -17.34
CA GLU A 99 14.01 0.72 -17.12
C GLU A 99 14.33 0.23 -15.70
N ASN A 100 13.30 -0.18 -14.94
CA ASN A 100 13.39 -0.57 -13.53
C ASN A 100 13.95 0.52 -12.60
N ASN A 101 13.74 1.79 -12.90
CA ASN A 101 13.92 2.83 -11.91
C ASN A 101 12.62 3.04 -11.14
N LEU A 102 12.72 3.55 -9.91
CA LEU A 102 11.54 3.95 -9.18
C LEU A 102 10.83 5.08 -9.94
N ASP A 103 9.58 4.85 -10.37
CA ASP A 103 8.77 5.86 -11.05
C ASP A 103 8.23 6.87 -10.02
N PHE A 104 9.13 7.74 -9.59
CA PHE A 104 8.84 8.75 -8.57
C PHE A 104 7.73 9.70 -9.01
N THR A 105 7.61 9.99 -10.30
CA THR A 105 6.55 10.86 -10.84
C THR A 105 5.18 10.25 -10.61
N GLN A 106 5.00 8.97 -10.91
CA GLN A 106 3.73 8.27 -10.68
C GLN A 106 3.46 8.11 -9.18
N ILE A 107 4.46 7.75 -8.39
CA ILE A 107 4.31 7.59 -6.94
C ILE A 107 3.88 8.92 -6.30
N SER A 108 4.54 10.04 -6.58
CA SER A 108 4.19 11.36 -6.06
C SER A 108 2.78 11.80 -6.46
N LYS A 109 2.39 11.52 -7.71
CA LYS A 109 1.03 11.78 -8.19
C LYS A 109 -0.01 10.99 -7.39
N LEU A 110 0.20 9.68 -7.23
CA LEU A 110 -0.71 8.82 -6.46
C LEU A 110 -0.74 9.23 -4.98
N ALA A 111 0.41 9.59 -4.40
CA ALA A 111 0.50 10.07 -3.03
C ALA A 111 -0.25 11.38 -2.82
N SER A 112 -0.17 12.30 -3.78
CA SER A 112 -0.94 13.55 -3.74
C SER A 112 -2.47 13.29 -3.79
N ILE A 113 -2.91 12.34 -4.63
CA ILE A 113 -4.32 11.93 -4.73
C ILE A 113 -4.78 11.26 -3.42
N ALA A 114 -3.92 10.48 -2.79
CA ALA A 114 -4.23 9.73 -1.57
C ALA A 114 -4.51 10.63 -0.36
N LYS A 115 -4.08 11.89 -0.35
CA LYS A 115 -4.34 12.79 0.79
C LYS A 115 -5.81 12.78 1.21
N PRO A 116 -6.12 12.75 2.51
CA PRO A 116 -5.21 12.85 3.67
C PRO A 116 -4.65 11.50 4.18
N LEU A 117 -4.84 10.39 3.46
CA LEU A 117 -4.34 9.09 3.86
C LEU A 117 -2.81 9.05 3.89
N LYS A 118 -2.24 8.25 4.78
CA LYS A 118 -0.80 7.94 4.76
C LYS A 118 -0.46 7.11 3.52
N VAL A 119 0.73 7.35 2.97
CA VAL A 119 1.25 6.59 1.81
C VAL A 119 2.55 5.92 2.20
N ILE A 120 2.60 4.61 1.96
CA ILE A 120 3.78 3.78 2.17
C ILE A 120 4.21 3.24 0.82
N VAL A 121 5.49 3.40 0.50
CA VAL A 121 6.06 2.78 -0.70
C VAL A 121 6.46 1.35 -0.35
N HIS A 122 5.90 0.38 -1.08
CA HIS A 122 6.16 -1.04 -0.86
C HIS A 122 7.45 -1.51 -1.54
N LYS A 123 7.72 -2.81 -1.44
CA LYS A 123 8.92 -3.50 -1.94
C LYS A 123 9.27 -3.27 -3.43
N ALA A 124 8.49 -2.54 -4.22
CA ALA A 124 8.92 -2.13 -5.56
C ALA A 124 10.28 -1.42 -5.54
N ILE A 125 10.60 -0.73 -4.44
CA ILE A 125 11.89 -0.07 -4.26
C ILE A 125 13.06 -1.08 -4.30
N ASP A 126 12.87 -2.30 -3.76
CA ASP A 126 13.90 -3.34 -3.71
C ASP A 126 14.27 -3.88 -5.11
N TYR A 127 13.36 -3.71 -6.07
CA TYR A 127 13.56 -4.08 -7.48
C TYR A 127 14.09 -2.92 -8.34
N SER A 128 14.30 -1.75 -7.73
CA SER A 128 14.83 -0.60 -8.46
C SER A 128 16.33 -0.71 -8.69
N ASN A 129 16.80 -0.15 -9.80
CA ASN A 129 18.24 -0.15 -10.15
C ASN A 129 19.13 0.52 -9.08
N SER A 130 18.56 1.40 -8.28
CA SER A 130 19.25 2.08 -7.17
C SER A 130 18.32 2.22 -5.98
N VAL A 131 18.41 1.28 -5.04
CA VAL A 131 17.58 1.28 -3.82
C VAL A 131 17.88 2.53 -2.98
N ILE A 132 19.16 2.85 -2.77
CA ILE A 132 19.59 4.02 -1.97
C ILE A 132 19.11 5.33 -2.62
N GLY A 133 19.38 5.50 -3.93
CA GLY A 133 18.95 6.72 -4.65
C GLY A 133 17.42 6.85 -4.73
N SER A 134 16.71 5.71 -4.79
CA SER A 134 15.25 5.68 -4.72
C SER A 134 14.75 6.11 -3.34
N PHE A 135 15.38 5.61 -2.28
CA PHE A 135 15.05 5.98 -0.92
C PHE A 135 15.29 7.48 -0.65
N GLU A 136 16.43 8.02 -1.10
CA GLU A 136 16.74 9.45 -0.98
C GLU A 136 15.67 10.35 -1.63
N LYS A 137 15.09 9.92 -2.75
CA LYS A 137 13.99 10.64 -3.40
C LYS A 137 12.68 10.54 -2.60
N ILE A 138 12.38 9.35 -2.07
CA ILE A 138 11.16 9.11 -1.29
C ILE A 138 11.11 9.98 -0.05
N ILE A 139 12.20 10.06 0.72
CA ILE A 139 12.23 10.82 1.98
C ILE A 139 12.09 12.33 1.78
N GLN A 140 12.26 12.83 0.55
CA GLN A 140 12.07 14.25 0.21
C GLN A 140 10.60 14.58 -0.13
N ASP A 141 9.75 13.60 -0.42
CA ASP A 141 8.34 13.86 -0.72
C ASP A 141 7.51 13.89 0.57
N PRO A 142 6.94 15.05 0.93
CA PRO A 142 6.16 15.20 2.17
C PRO A 142 4.84 14.41 2.17
N ASN A 143 4.44 13.85 1.03
CA ASN A 143 3.23 13.06 0.91
C ASN A 143 3.48 11.56 1.15
N ILE A 144 4.74 11.15 1.25
CA ILE A 144 5.13 9.77 1.52
C ILE A 144 5.51 9.64 3.00
N ASN A 145 4.91 8.69 3.68
CA ASN A 145 5.01 8.54 5.14
C ASN A 145 5.89 7.38 5.58
N GLY A 146 6.33 6.54 4.64
CA GLY A 146 7.20 5.41 4.95
C GLY A 146 7.53 4.56 3.75
N VAL A 147 8.43 3.63 4.00
CA VAL A 147 8.90 2.63 3.02
C VAL A 147 8.83 1.26 3.68
N LEU A 148 8.41 0.27 2.93
CA LEU A 148 8.44 -1.14 3.26
C LEU A 148 9.44 -1.83 2.34
N THR A 149 10.49 -2.42 2.91
CA THR A 149 11.54 -3.16 2.16
C THR A 149 11.75 -4.54 2.77
#